data_c2afb4b26c146e7c9b094d1dbb27aa01
#
_entry.id   c2afb4b26c146e7c9b094d1dbb27aa01
#
_cell.length_a   1.000
_cell.length_b   1.000
_cell.length_c   1.000
_cell.angle_alpha   90.00
_cell.angle_beta   90.00
_cell.angle_gamma   90.00
#
_symmetry.space_group_name_H-M   'P 1'
#
loop_
_entity.id
_entity.type
_entity.pdbx_description
1 polymer ?
#
loop_
_entity_poly.entity_id
_entity_poly.type
_entity_poly.pdbx_seq_one_letter_code
_entity_poly.pdbx_strand_id
1 'polypeptide(L)'
;MALMEGMKGCGGCHKLGLKSEKEIFNLREQGTGFGYASCDACHTRHTFSVKEARQPQACQTCHMGFDHPQWEMYSSSKHGVRFLLKQQGILPENTAAPTCQTCHMQDGNHEVRTAWGFMALRLPMPDDKVWAEARKLILQAYGVLNPDGNPGARLDLVKAADVMRLTQEDWEKERDKMVKTCRRCHTGKFANGELKKGDKMIREADILLAEAIRIVANLYADGILKKPTNYAYPFPDLLTFHDAPTTIELRLFLMFKGHRMRTFQGTFHANPDYAFWYGWSEMQRDLSHIKDMDQELRRRAQVERQQ
;
A
#
# COMPACT_ATOMS: atom_id res chain seq x y z
N MET A 1 9.64 -3.90 -19.40
CA MET A 1 8.69 -4.98 -19.72
C MET A 1 8.31 -5.83 -18.49
N ALA A 2 9.23 -6.25 -17.66
CA ALA A 2 8.94 -7.02 -16.42
C ALA A 2 8.01 -6.28 -15.44
N LEU A 3 8.12 -4.96 -15.31
CA LEU A 3 7.21 -4.12 -14.50
C LEU A 3 5.75 -4.19 -14.98
N MET A 4 5.54 -4.30 -16.30
CA MET A 4 4.19 -4.44 -16.87
C MET A 4 3.61 -5.83 -16.65
N GLU A 5 4.44 -6.87 -16.59
CA GLU A 5 3.99 -8.25 -16.35
C GLU A 5 3.73 -8.54 -14.87
N GLY A 6 4.56 -8.03 -13.95
CA GLY A 6 4.29 -8.07 -12.52
C GLY A 6 3.04 -7.27 -12.13
N MET A 7 2.80 -6.13 -12.78
CA MET A 7 1.55 -5.37 -12.64
C MET A 7 0.35 -6.08 -13.28
N LYS A 8 0.53 -6.96 -14.25
CA LYS A 8 -0.57 -7.78 -14.78
C LYS A 8 -1.10 -8.74 -13.72
N GLY A 9 -0.25 -9.36 -12.91
CA GLY A 9 -0.66 -10.22 -11.80
C GLY A 9 -1.49 -9.47 -10.75
N CYS A 10 -0.94 -8.39 -10.21
CA CYS A 10 -1.64 -7.54 -9.22
C CYS A 10 -2.80 -6.77 -9.86
N GLY A 11 -2.59 -6.19 -11.04
CA GLY A 11 -3.59 -5.44 -11.79
C GLY A 11 -4.76 -6.29 -12.28
N GLY A 12 -4.58 -7.61 -12.40
CA GLY A 12 -5.65 -8.53 -12.71
C GLY A 12 -6.73 -8.53 -11.62
N CYS A 13 -6.34 -8.73 -10.37
CA CYS A 13 -7.25 -8.73 -9.22
C CYS A 13 -7.78 -7.33 -8.90
N HIS A 14 -6.90 -6.30 -8.95
CA HIS A 14 -7.30 -4.94 -8.61
C HIS A 14 -8.17 -4.25 -9.67
N LYS A 15 -8.09 -4.64 -10.93
CA LYS A 15 -8.96 -4.12 -11.99
C LYS A 15 -10.42 -4.50 -11.83
N LEU A 16 -10.74 -5.56 -11.11
CA LEU A 16 -12.14 -5.94 -10.87
C LEU A 16 -12.91 -4.82 -10.15
N GLY A 17 -12.31 -4.19 -9.14
CA GLY A 17 -12.90 -3.07 -8.42
C GLY A 17 -13.06 -1.78 -9.23
N LEU A 18 -12.50 -1.72 -10.44
CA LEU A 18 -12.66 -0.58 -11.38
C LEU A 18 -13.78 -0.79 -12.39
N LYS A 19 -14.35 -1.99 -12.44
CA LYS A 19 -15.34 -2.37 -13.43
C LYS A 19 -16.76 -2.07 -12.94
N SER A 20 -17.60 -1.62 -13.86
CA SER A 20 -19.03 -1.52 -13.62
C SER A 20 -19.65 -2.92 -13.44
N GLU A 21 -20.78 -3.01 -12.77
CA GLU A 21 -21.52 -4.28 -12.62
C GLU A 21 -21.83 -4.94 -13.97
N LYS A 22 -22.06 -4.14 -15.03
CA LYS A 22 -22.27 -4.64 -16.38
C LYS A 22 -21.01 -5.29 -16.95
N GLU A 23 -19.84 -4.70 -16.72
CA GLU A 23 -18.56 -5.28 -17.17
C GLU A 23 -18.24 -6.55 -16.37
N ILE A 24 -18.52 -6.58 -15.09
CA ILE A 24 -18.37 -7.77 -14.23
C ILE A 24 -19.29 -8.89 -14.74
N PHE A 25 -20.53 -8.58 -15.04
CA PHE A 25 -21.48 -9.54 -15.61
C PHE A 25 -20.98 -10.11 -16.94
N ASN A 26 -20.50 -9.25 -17.86
CA ASN A 26 -19.96 -9.69 -19.14
C ASN A 26 -18.72 -10.59 -18.98
N LEU A 27 -17.83 -10.28 -18.03
CA LEU A 27 -16.67 -11.12 -17.73
C LEU A 27 -17.10 -12.50 -17.22
N ARG A 28 -18.14 -12.56 -16.40
CA ARG A 28 -18.73 -13.80 -15.91
C ARG A 28 -19.24 -14.68 -17.04
N GLU A 29 -19.97 -14.11 -18.00
CA GLU A 29 -20.50 -14.81 -19.16
C GLU A 29 -19.41 -15.29 -20.14
N GLN A 30 -18.32 -14.51 -20.26
CA GLN A 30 -17.21 -14.83 -21.17
C GLN A 30 -16.21 -15.84 -20.60
N GLY A 31 -16.32 -16.22 -19.33
CA GLY A 31 -15.46 -17.23 -18.71
C GLY A 31 -13.96 -16.84 -18.72
N THR A 32 -13.63 -15.66 -18.19
CA THR A 32 -12.24 -15.18 -18.12
C THR A 32 -11.34 -16.06 -17.25
N GLY A 33 -10.10 -16.26 -17.68
CA GLY A 33 -9.14 -17.14 -17.01
C GLY A 33 -8.64 -16.61 -15.66
N PHE A 34 -8.09 -17.49 -14.84
CA PHE A 34 -7.51 -17.16 -13.53
C PHE A 34 -6.41 -16.10 -13.64
N GLY A 35 -6.40 -15.15 -12.73
CA GLY A 35 -5.36 -14.11 -12.63
C GLY A 35 -5.59 -12.83 -13.45
N TYR A 36 -6.70 -12.71 -14.17
CA TYR A 36 -7.03 -11.53 -14.98
C TYR A 36 -8.29 -10.80 -14.53
N ALA A 37 -8.39 -10.44 -13.25
CA ALA A 37 -9.63 -9.90 -12.67
C ALA A 37 -10.81 -10.84 -12.94
N SER A 38 -10.57 -12.13 -12.88
CA SER A 38 -11.58 -13.15 -13.12
C SER A 38 -12.37 -13.40 -11.85
N CYS A 39 -13.64 -13.73 -12.01
CA CYS A 39 -14.54 -14.04 -10.90
C CYS A 39 -13.98 -15.19 -10.03
N ASP A 40 -13.22 -16.10 -10.59
CA ASP A 40 -12.66 -17.27 -9.91
C ASP A 40 -11.44 -16.97 -9.02
N ALA A 41 -10.96 -15.74 -9.00
CA ALA A 41 -10.00 -15.32 -7.98
C ALA A 41 -10.60 -15.33 -6.55
N CYS A 42 -11.90 -15.06 -6.44
CA CYS A 42 -12.65 -15.04 -5.17
C CYS A 42 -13.76 -16.09 -5.12
N HIS A 43 -14.39 -16.38 -6.26
CA HIS A 43 -15.41 -17.41 -6.42
C HIS A 43 -14.76 -18.65 -7.05
N THR A 44 -14.33 -19.61 -6.22
CA THR A 44 -13.62 -20.78 -6.74
C THR A 44 -14.40 -21.50 -7.84
N ARG A 45 -13.66 -21.95 -8.83
CA ARG A 45 -14.22 -22.69 -9.98
C ARG A 45 -15.04 -23.89 -9.52
N HIS A 46 -16.00 -24.23 -10.33
CA HIS A 46 -16.98 -25.32 -10.19
C HIS A 46 -18.10 -24.99 -9.22
N THR A 47 -17.86 -24.35 -8.07
CA THR A 47 -18.90 -24.03 -7.09
C THR A 47 -19.41 -22.60 -7.17
N PHE A 48 -18.55 -21.66 -7.56
CA PHE A 48 -18.82 -20.20 -7.54
C PHE A 48 -19.59 -19.76 -6.28
N SER A 49 -19.19 -20.30 -5.13
CA SER A 49 -19.87 -20.12 -3.87
C SER A 49 -19.72 -18.68 -3.35
N VAL A 50 -20.84 -17.98 -3.22
CA VAL A 50 -20.90 -16.68 -2.54
C VAL A 50 -20.52 -16.81 -1.06
N LYS A 51 -20.87 -17.94 -0.42
CA LYS A 51 -20.52 -18.21 0.98
C LYS A 51 -18.99 -18.27 1.14
N GLU A 52 -18.29 -18.90 0.23
CA GLU A 52 -16.83 -18.97 0.21
C GLU A 52 -16.21 -17.61 -0.09
N ALA A 53 -16.64 -16.92 -1.15
CA ALA A 53 -16.16 -15.60 -1.51
C ALA A 53 -16.34 -14.53 -0.41
N ARG A 54 -17.29 -14.73 0.51
CA ARG A 54 -17.50 -13.88 1.69
C ARG A 54 -16.60 -14.22 2.88
N GLN A 55 -15.77 -15.25 2.79
CA GLN A 55 -14.80 -15.55 3.83
C GLN A 55 -13.51 -14.73 3.62
N PRO A 56 -12.84 -14.25 4.68
CA PRO A 56 -11.56 -13.55 4.57
C PRO A 56 -10.49 -14.37 3.85
N GLN A 57 -10.56 -15.69 3.91
CA GLN A 57 -9.65 -16.61 3.23
C GLN A 57 -9.66 -16.44 1.70
N ALA A 58 -10.76 -16.00 1.11
CA ALA A 58 -10.80 -15.68 -0.32
C ALA A 58 -9.85 -14.52 -0.71
N CYS A 59 -9.57 -13.62 0.23
CA CYS A 59 -8.62 -12.50 0.04
C CYS A 59 -7.19 -12.91 0.40
N GLN A 60 -7.04 -13.81 1.38
CA GLN A 60 -5.76 -14.25 1.92
C GLN A 60 -4.82 -14.77 0.82
N THR A 61 -5.32 -15.50 -0.16
CA THR A 61 -4.50 -16.09 -1.23
C THR A 61 -3.63 -15.08 -1.98
N CYS A 62 -4.04 -13.81 -2.01
CA CYS A 62 -3.30 -12.72 -2.64
C CYS A 62 -2.82 -11.68 -1.62
N HIS A 63 -3.58 -11.46 -0.54
CA HIS A 63 -3.31 -10.41 0.45
C HIS A 63 -2.58 -10.95 1.68
N MET A 64 -1.40 -11.53 1.47
CA MET A 64 -0.49 -12.04 2.51
C MET A 64 0.97 -11.82 2.11
N GLY A 65 1.87 -11.88 3.08
CA GLY A 65 3.32 -11.88 2.86
C GLY A 65 3.96 -10.51 2.89
N PHE A 66 5.04 -10.34 2.13
CA PHE A 66 6.00 -9.24 2.31
C PHE A 66 5.39 -7.84 2.14
N ASP A 67 4.73 -7.58 1.03
CA ASP A 67 4.22 -6.25 0.66
C ASP A 67 2.69 -6.13 0.68
N HIS A 68 1.99 -7.23 0.93
CA HIS A 68 0.54 -7.33 1.02
C HIS A 68 0.05 -8.04 2.29
N PRO A 69 0.58 -7.74 3.49
CA PRO A 69 0.30 -8.50 4.71
C PRO A 69 -1.06 -8.17 5.35
N GLN A 70 -2.10 -7.93 4.53
CA GLN A 70 -3.42 -7.56 5.06
C GLN A 70 -4.06 -8.70 5.84
N TRP A 71 -3.82 -9.97 5.43
CA TRP A 71 -4.27 -11.12 6.20
C TRP A 71 -3.66 -11.15 7.60
N GLU A 72 -2.34 -10.98 7.71
CA GLU A 72 -1.62 -10.98 8.98
C GLU A 72 -2.08 -9.82 9.87
N MET A 73 -2.27 -8.63 9.30
CA MET A 73 -2.79 -7.48 10.01
C MET A 73 -4.22 -7.71 10.52
N TYR A 74 -5.07 -8.27 9.67
CA TYR A 74 -6.46 -8.55 9.99
C TYR A 74 -6.58 -9.69 11.01
N SER A 75 -5.98 -10.85 10.76
CA SER A 75 -6.15 -12.06 11.58
C SER A 75 -5.66 -11.87 13.01
N SER A 76 -4.65 -11.03 13.21
CA SER A 76 -4.15 -10.65 14.55
C SER A 76 -4.82 -9.40 15.14
N SER A 77 -5.70 -8.73 14.41
CA SER A 77 -6.50 -7.60 14.92
C SER A 77 -7.69 -8.07 15.78
N LYS A 78 -8.30 -7.15 16.53
CA LYS A 78 -9.54 -7.46 17.27
C LYS A 78 -10.67 -7.96 16.38
N HIS A 79 -10.78 -7.45 15.15
CA HIS A 79 -11.79 -7.90 14.19
C HIS A 79 -11.52 -9.33 13.72
N GLY A 80 -10.28 -9.62 13.32
CA GLY A 80 -9.91 -10.94 12.85
C GLY A 80 -9.95 -12.00 13.95
N VAL A 81 -9.46 -11.70 15.16
CA VAL A 81 -9.55 -12.61 16.30
C VAL A 81 -11.02 -12.97 16.60
N ARG A 82 -11.93 -11.99 16.58
CA ARG A 82 -13.37 -12.27 16.78
C ARG A 82 -13.94 -13.15 15.66
N PHE A 83 -13.53 -12.92 14.42
CA PHE A 83 -13.92 -13.77 13.30
C PHE A 83 -13.44 -15.22 13.50
N LEU A 84 -12.16 -15.42 13.82
CA LEU A 84 -11.58 -16.75 14.04
C LEU A 84 -12.24 -17.49 15.20
N LEU A 85 -12.47 -16.82 16.33
CA LEU A 85 -13.17 -17.40 17.49
C LEU A 85 -14.62 -17.78 17.17
N LYS A 86 -15.31 -16.96 16.37
CA LYS A 86 -16.66 -17.30 15.90
C LYS A 86 -16.63 -18.50 14.94
N GLN A 87 -15.69 -18.54 14.02
CA GLN A 87 -15.52 -19.67 13.10
C GLN A 87 -15.26 -20.99 13.82
N GLN A 88 -14.57 -20.94 14.97
CA GLN A 88 -14.31 -22.09 15.83
C GLN A 88 -15.50 -22.45 16.78
N GLY A 89 -16.60 -21.73 16.69
CA GLY A 89 -17.75 -21.95 17.57
C GLY A 89 -17.56 -21.48 19.02
N ILE A 90 -16.47 -20.77 19.32
CA ILE A 90 -16.19 -20.23 20.68
C ILE A 90 -17.09 -19.02 20.97
N LEU A 91 -17.35 -18.19 19.96
CA LEU A 91 -18.29 -17.09 20.09
C LEU A 91 -19.64 -17.44 19.44
N PRO A 92 -20.75 -16.95 20.00
CA PRO A 92 -22.09 -17.15 19.45
C PRO A 92 -22.20 -16.72 18.00
N GLU A 93 -23.06 -17.38 17.22
CA GLU A 93 -23.27 -17.07 15.80
C GLU A 93 -23.75 -15.63 15.53
N ASN A 94 -24.50 -15.02 16.43
CA ASN A 94 -24.94 -13.64 16.33
C ASN A 94 -23.87 -12.61 16.69
N THR A 95 -22.65 -13.04 17.08
CA THR A 95 -21.56 -12.13 17.39
C THR A 95 -21.10 -11.37 16.16
N ALA A 96 -21.00 -10.04 16.26
CA ALA A 96 -20.42 -9.20 15.22
C ALA A 96 -18.95 -9.55 15.01
N ALA A 97 -18.60 -10.03 13.82
CA ALA A 97 -17.26 -10.44 13.42
C ALA A 97 -17.03 -10.03 11.97
N PRO A 98 -16.69 -8.74 11.72
CA PRO A 98 -16.57 -8.23 10.37
C PRO A 98 -15.41 -8.90 9.62
N THR A 99 -15.64 -9.21 8.34
CA THR A 99 -14.65 -9.79 7.42
C THR A 99 -14.05 -8.72 6.53
N CYS A 100 -13.08 -9.11 5.70
CA CYS A 100 -12.53 -8.22 4.67
C CYS A 100 -13.66 -7.63 3.80
N GLN A 101 -14.59 -8.48 3.37
CA GLN A 101 -15.71 -8.10 2.49
C GLN A 101 -16.70 -7.17 3.20
N THR A 102 -16.84 -7.25 4.52
CA THR A 102 -17.68 -6.32 5.29
C THR A 102 -17.19 -4.87 5.16
N CYS A 103 -15.88 -4.66 5.06
CA CYS A 103 -15.27 -3.34 4.97
C CYS A 103 -14.99 -2.90 3.52
N HIS A 104 -14.61 -3.84 2.65
CA HIS A 104 -14.14 -3.54 1.30
C HIS A 104 -15.12 -3.87 0.18
N MET A 105 -16.12 -4.72 0.45
CA MET A 105 -17.13 -5.14 -0.54
C MET A 105 -18.52 -5.08 0.10
N GLN A 106 -18.89 -3.92 0.59
CA GLN A 106 -20.10 -3.69 1.36
C GLN A 106 -21.33 -4.10 0.56
N ASP A 107 -22.23 -4.84 1.22
CA ASP A 107 -23.50 -5.31 0.64
C ASP A 107 -23.34 -6.13 -0.66
N GLY A 108 -22.13 -6.68 -0.89
CA GLY A 108 -21.81 -7.52 -2.04
C GLY A 108 -21.40 -6.75 -3.29
N ASN A 109 -21.16 -5.44 -3.18
CA ASN A 109 -20.53 -4.70 -4.26
C ASN A 109 -19.08 -5.19 -4.47
N HIS A 110 -18.51 -4.94 -5.66
CA HIS A 110 -17.14 -5.34 -6.00
C HIS A 110 -16.13 -4.18 -5.91
N GLU A 111 -16.52 -3.08 -5.29
CA GLU A 111 -15.64 -1.95 -5.03
C GLU A 111 -14.69 -2.25 -3.86
N VAL A 112 -13.47 -2.68 -4.14
CA VAL A 112 -12.44 -2.95 -3.10
C VAL A 112 -11.61 -1.72 -2.74
N ARG A 113 -11.87 -0.58 -3.39
CA ARG A 113 -11.10 0.67 -3.23
C ARG A 113 -11.36 1.34 -1.89
N THR A 114 -10.34 2.05 -1.42
CA THR A 114 -10.44 2.90 -0.22
C THR A 114 -9.95 4.32 -0.54
N ALA A 115 -10.25 5.27 0.34
CA ALA A 115 -9.78 6.64 0.25
C ALA A 115 -8.24 6.74 0.24
N TRP A 116 -7.53 5.79 0.79
CA TRP A 116 -6.06 5.83 0.94
C TRP A 116 -5.33 5.14 -0.21
N GLY A 117 -5.88 4.06 -0.74
CA GLY A 117 -5.24 3.23 -1.75
C GLY A 117 -4.03 2.45 -1.22
N PHE A 118 -3.51 1.54 -2.04
CA PHE A 118 -2.46 0.61 -1.66
C PHE A 118 -1.18 1.31 -1.19
N MET A 119 -0.63 2.23 -1.94
CA MET A 119 0.61 2.92 -1.57
C MET A 119 0.37 4.32 -0.96
N ALA A 120 -0.82 4.56 -0.45
CA ALA A 120 -1.29 5.87 0.01
C ALA A 120 -1.20 6.95 -1.09
N LEU A 121 -1.32 6.58 -2.36
CA LEU A 121 -1.27 7.53 -3.49
C LEU A 121 -2.59 8.27 -3.70
N ARG A 122 -3.71 7.75 -3.18
CA ARG A 122 -5.03 8.36 -3.36
C ARG A 122 -5.25 9.59 -2.48
N LEU A 123 -4.45 9.80 -1.44
CA LEU A 123 -4.59 10.97 -0.58
C LEU A 123 -4.35 12.26 -1.37
N PRO A 124 -5.17 13.31 -1.14
CA PRO A 124 -4.85 14.66 -1.59
C PRO A 124 -3.56 15.17 -0.95
N MET A 125 -2.99 16.23 -1.50
CA MET A 125 -1.83 16.87 -0.87
C MET A 125 -2.27 17.49 0.45
N PRO A 126 -1.55 17.23 1.55
CA PRO A 126 -1.91 17.77 2.86
C PRO A 126 -1.53 19.27 2.97
N ASP A 127 -2.23 19.98 3.83
CA ASP A 127 -1.90 21.38 4.18
C ASP A 127 -0.63 21.49 5.05
N ASP A 128 -0.28 20.44 5.78
CA ASP A 128 0.98 20.33 6.53
C ASP A 128 2.16 20.37 5.55
N LYS A 129 2.90 21.48 5.56
CA LYS A 129 4.00 21.74 4.63
C LYS A 129 5.10 20.67 4.69
N VAL A 130 5.43 20.19 5.88
CA VAL A 130 6.47 19.16 6.06
C VAL A 130 6.02 17.85 5.43
N TRP A 131 4.78 17.46 5.65
CA TRP A 131 4.22 16.27 5.04
C TRP A 131 4.04 16.43 3.53
N ALA A 132 3.58 17.60 3.06
CA ALA A 132 3.43 17.88 1.64
C ALA A 132 4.76 17.73 0.86
N GLU A 133 5.85 18.26 1.41
CA GLU A 133 7.18 18.11 0.81
C GLU A 133 7.67 16.64 0.84
N ALA A 134 7.41 15.90 1.93
CA ALA A 134 7.71 14.48 1.98
C ALA A 134 6.92 13.70 0.93
N ARG A 135 5.62 13.95 0.80
CA ARG A 135 4.78 13.32 -0.22
C ARG A 135 5.20 13.66 -1.64
N LYS A 136 5.53 14.93 -1.90
CA LYS A 136 6.04 15.37 -3.20
C LYS A 136 7.29 14.57 -3.60
N LEU A 137 8.26 14.45 -2.69
CA LEU A 137 9.47 13.69 -2.92
C LEU A 137 9.19 12.19 -3.20
N ILE A 138 8.29 11.59 -2.44
CA ILE A 138 7.86 10.20 -2.66
C ILE A 138 7.23 10.05 -4.06
N LEU A 139 6.34 10.96 -4.47
CA LEU A 139 5.71 10.92 -5.79
C LEU A 139 6.74 11.12 -6.92
N GLN A 140 7.77 11.92 -6.70
CA GLN A 140 8.91 12.06 -7.61
C GLN A 140 9.73 10.77 -7.71
N ALA A 141 10.02 10.14 -6.58
CA ALA A 141 10.72 8.85 -6.55
C ALA A 141 9.89 7.68 -7.14
N TYR A 142 8.57 7.82 -7.22
CA TYR A 142 7.71 6.96 -8.01
C TYR A 142 7.77 7.24 -9.52
N GLY A 143 8.26 8.41 -9.93
CA GLY A 143 8.16 8.89 -11.31
C GLY A 143 6.77 9.39 -11.71
N VAL A 144 5.90 9.65 -10.73
CA VAL A 144 4.55 10.22 -10.93
C VAL A 144 4.62 11.74 -11.09
N LEU A 145 5.58 12.37 -10.42
CA LEU A 145 5.91 13.78 -10.58
C LEU A 145 7.34 13.94 -11.09
N ASN A 146 7.54 14.90 -11.97
CA ASN A 146 8.87 15.39 -12.36
C ASN A 146 9.52 16.19 -11.21
N PRO A 147 10.84 16.46 -11.26
CA PRO A 147 11.51 17.31 -10.27
C PRO A 147 10.90 18.71 -10.12
N ASP A 148 10.34 19.26 -11.17
CA ASP A 148 9.62 20.56 -11.21
C ASP A 148 8.19 20.49 -10.61
N GLY A 149 7.71 19.28 -10.27
CA GLY A 149 6.39 19.03 -9.73
C GLY A 149 5.28 18.82 -10.76
N ASN A 150 5.60 18.90 -12.06
CA ASN A 150 4.69 18.56 -13.15
C ASN A 150 4.45 17.04 -13.25
N PRO A 151 3.39 16.59 -13.96
CA PRO A 151 3.14 15.19 -14.22
C PRO A 151 4.36 14.45 -14.80
N GLY A 152 4.74 13.33 -14.19
CA GLY A 152 5.86 12.50 -14.61
C GLY A 152 5.45 11.38 -15.58
N ALA A 153 6.45 10.70 -16.13
CA ALA A 153 6.28 9.67 -17.17
C ALA A 153 5.41 8.47 -16.72
N ARG A 154 5.31 8.23 -15.40
CA ARG A 154 4.52 7.11 -14.85
C ARG A 154 3.10 7.50 -14.41
N LEU A 155 2.69 8.74 -14.63
CA LEU A 155 1.35 9.19 -14.21
C LEU A 155 0.24 8.34 -14.85
N ASP A 156 0.35 8.01 -16.13
CA ASP A 156 -0.67 7.22 -16.83
C ASP A 156 -0.78 5.78 -16.30
N LEU A 157 0.30 5.20 -15.78
CA LEU A 157 0.26 3.88 -15.14
C LEU A 157 -0.59 3.90 -13.87
N VAL A 158 -0.42 4.93 -13.02
CA VAL A 158 -1.20 5.07 -11.79
C VAL A 158 -2.65 5.49 -12.05
N LYS A 159 -2.90 6.25 -13.11
CA LYS A 159 -4.26 6.54 -13.59
C LYS A 159 -4.98 5.26 -14.02
N ALA A 160 -4.33 4.45 -14.85
CA ALA A 160 -4.91 3.22 -15.36
C ALA A 160 -5.23 2.21 -14.24
N ALA A 161 -4.49 2.24 -13.14
CA ALA A 161 -4.73 1.41 -11.97
C ALA A 161 -5.65 2.06 -10.91
N ASP A 162 -6.17 3.27 -11.19
CA ASP A 162 -6.99 4.08 -10.25
C ASP A 162 -6.35 4.26 -8.85
N VAL A 163 -5.03 4.36 -8.83
CA VAL A 163 -4.27 4.59 -7.58
C VAL A 163 -3.73 6.01 -7.46
N MET A 164 -4.15 6.90 -8.36
CA MET A 164 -3.74 8.29 -8.36
C MET A 164 -4.46 9.11 -7.27
N ARG A 165 -3.86 10.25 -6.96
CA ARG A 165 -4.38 11.21 -6.00
C ARG A 165 -5.80 11.68 -6.35
N LEU A 166 -6.68 11.62 -5.36
CA LEU A 166 -8.04 12.13 -5.44
C LEU A 166 -8.06 13.66 -5.23
N THR A 167 -9.13 14.30 -5.68
CA THR A 167 -9.50 15.63 -5.18
C THR A 167 -9.86 15.53 -3.70
N GLN A 168 -9.86 16.65 -2.99
CA GLN A 168 -10.28 16.65 -1.58
C GLN A 168 -11.72 16.14 -1.43
N GLU A 169 -12.61 16.58 -2.31
CA GLU A 169 -14.01 16.17 -2.31
C GLU A 169 -14.20 14.68 -2.56
N ASP A 170 -13.52 14.11 -3.54
CA ASP A 170 -13.62 12.69 -3.85
C ASP A 170 -13.02 11.83 -2.74
N TRP A 171 -11.91 12.30 -2.14
CA TRP A 171 -11.30 11.63 -1.00
C TRP A 171 -12.23 11.60 0.22
N GLU A 172 -12.90 12.71 0.51
CA GLU A 172 -13.88 12.78 1.60
C GLU A 172 -15.07 11.86 1.36
N LYS A 173 -15.58 11.80 0.13
CA LYS A 173 -16.66 10.85 -0.24
C LYS A 173 -16.25 9.39 0.01
N GLU A 174 -15.05 9.00 -0.45
CA GLU A 174 -14.53 7.64 -0.24
C GLU A 174 -14.28 7.35 1.25
N ARG A 175 -13.77 8.33 2.00
CA ARG A 175 -13.59 8.22 3.45
C ARG A 175 -14.93 8.04 4.17
N ASP A 176 -15.95 8.79 3.79
CA ASP A 176 -17.30 8.70 4.38
C ASP A 176 -17.93 7.34 4.16
N LYS A 177 -17.69 6.67 3.05
CA LYS A 177 -18.13 5.27 2.84
C LYS A 177 -17.56 4.36 3.94
N MET A 178 -16.29 4.48 4.25
CA MET A 178 -15.64 3.70 5.31
C MET A 178 -16.19 4.07 6.70
N VAL A 179 -16.38 5.37 6.99
CA VAL A 179 -17.01 5.81 8.25
C VAL A 179 -18.41 5.23 8.41
N LYS A 180 -19.23 5.24 7.35
CA LYS A 180 -20.58 4.62 7.38
C LYS A 180 -20.53 3.13 7.69
N THR A 181 -19.55 2.42 7.13
CA THR A 181 -19.32 1.01 7.43
C THR A 181 -18.95 0.79 8.89
N CYS A 182 -18.00 1.53 9.42
CA CYS A 182 -17.60 1.46 10.84
C CYS A 182 -18.78 1.75 11.78
N ARG A 183 -19.65 2.68 11.40
CA ARG A 183 -20.82 3.09 12.20
C ARG A 183 -21.91 2.02 12.35
N ARG A 184 -21.83 0.94 11.62
CA ARG A 184 -22.70 -0.24 11.85
C ARG A 184 -22.49 -0.85 13.25
N CYS A 185 -21.32 -0.65 13.85
CA CYS A 185 -20.94 -1.20 15.17
C CYS A 185 -20.33 -0.17 16.13
N HIS A 186 -19.79 0.92 15.61
CA HIS A 186 -19.04 1.94 16.39
C HIS A 186 -19.72 3.30 16.33
N THR A 187 -19.42 4.18 17.30
CA THR A 187 -19.85 5.58 17.22
C THR A 187 -19.08 6.31 16.11
N GLY A 188 -19.70 7.32 15.50
CA GLY A 188 -19.02 8.13 14.48
C GLY A 188 -17.74 8.82 15.01
N LYS A 189 -17.76 9.26 16.28
CA LYS A 189 -16.58 9.86 16.93
C LYS A 189 -15.42 8.85 17.00
N PHE A 190 -15.69 7.62 17.42
CA PHE A 190 -14.68 6.55 17.46
C PHE A 190 -14.15 6.25 16.05
N ALA A 191 -15.04 5.97 15.07
CA ALA A 191 -14.65 5.64 13.71
C ALA A 191 -13.76 6.72 13.09
N ASN A 192 -14.16 7.99 13.16
CA ASN A 192 -13.36 9.11 12.67
C ASN A 192 -12.01 9.24 13.42
N GLY A 193 -12.00 9.00 14.72
CA GLY A 193 -10.80 9.03 15.54
C GLY A 193 -9.77 7.99 15.09
N GLU A 194 -10.21 6.75 14.85
CA GLU A 194 -9.33 5.67 14.40
C GLU A 194 -8.77 5.92 12.99
N LEU A 195 -9.60 6.39 12.05
CA LEU A 195 -9.12 6.74 10.71
C LEU A 195 -8.13 7.92 10.73
N LYS A 196 -8.33 8.92 11.60
CA LYS A 196 -7.36 10.01 11.81
C LYS A 196 -6.01 9.53 12.38
N LYS A 197 -6.00 8.47 13.18
CA LYS A 197 -4.74 7.86 13.63
C LYS A 197 -3.98 7.27 12.45
N GLY A 198 -4.70 6.59 11.53
CA GLY A 198 -4.11 6.08 10.29
C GLY A 198 -3.49 7.17 9.43
N ASP A 199 -4.17 8.32 9.26
CA ASP A 199 -3.64 9.47 8.53
C ASP A 199 -2.33 9.99 9.16
N LYS A 200 -2.28 10.09 10.50
CA LYS A 200 -1.05 10.47 11.23
C LYS A 200 0.07 9.47 11.02
N MET A 201 -0.24 8.17 10.98
CA MET A 201 0.78 7.14 10.73
C MET A 201 1.33 7.21 9.30
N ILE A 202 0.51 7.56 8.30
CA ILE A 202 0.99 7.83 6.93
C ILE A 202 1.96 9.02 6.96
N ARG A 203 1.62 10.09 7.66
CA ARG A 203 2.47 11.26 7.80
C ARG A 203 3.86 10.91 8.35
N GLU A 204 3.89 10.20 9.48
CA GLU A 204 5.16 9.78 10.10
C GLU A 204 5.98 8.86 9.19
N ALA A 205 5.34 7.89 8.57
CA ALA A 205 5.98 6.98 7.62
C ALA A 205 6.53 7.72 6.38
N ASP A 206 5.79 8.69 5.85
CA ASP A 206 6.20 9.50 4.70
C ASP A 206 7.43 10.37 5.03
N ILE A 207 7.49 10.96 6.23
CA ILE A 207 8.63 11.78 6.66
C ILE A 207 9.90 10.93 6.76
N LEU A 208 9.82 9.75 7.40
CA LEU A 208 10.95 8.83 7.50
C LEU A 208 11.43 8.35 6.13
N LEU A 209 10.51 7.98 5.26
CA LEU A 209 10.85 7.53 3.91
C LEU A 209 11.47 8.65 3.08
N ALA A 210 10.94 9.88 3.17
CA ALA A 210 11.47 11.02 2.45
C ALA A 210 12.92 11.35 2.88
N GLU A 211 13.25 11.20 4.16
CA GLU A 211 14.62 11.34 4.64
C GLU A 211 15.55 10.29 4.00
N ALA A 212 15.14 9.03 3.99
CA ALA A 212 15.91 7.96 3.35
C ALA A 212 16.10 8.18 1.84
N ILE A 213 15.06 8.64 1.13
CA ILE A 213 15.15 8.99 -0.30
C ILE A 213 16.18 10.10 -0.52
N ARG A 214 16.19 11.15 0.31
CA ARG A 214 17.16 12.26 0.18
C ARG A 214 18.59 11.78 0.36
N ILE A 215 18.84 10.89 1.33
CA ILE A 215 20.19 10.33 1.56
C ILE A 215 20.69 9.63 0.29
N VAL A 216 19.89 8.72 -0.27
CA VAL A 216 20.31 7.98 -1.48
C VAL A 216 20.42 8.89 -2.70
N ALA A 217 19.49 9.85 -2.86
CA ALA A 217 19.55 10.83 -3.95
C ALA A 217 20.83 11.70 -3.87
N ASN A 218 21.25 12.10 -2.67
CA ASN A 218 22.49 12.84 -2.46
C ASN A 218 23.73 12.02 -2.82
N LEU A 219 23.74 10.71 -2.53
CA LEU A 219 24.84 9.82 -2.94
C LEU A 219 24.96 9.71 -4.46
N TYR A 220 23.83 9.76 -5.20
CA TYR A 220 23.85 9.85 -6.66
C TYR A 220 24.39 11.22 -7.15
N ALA A 221 23.92 12.31 -6.55
CA ALA A 221 24.34 13.66 -6.90
C ALA A 221 25.84 13.89 -6.68
N ASP A 222 26.38 13.31 -5.61
CA ASP A 222 27.79 13.40 -5.23
C ASP A 222 28.69 12.43 -6.03
N GLY A 223 28.10 11.60 -6.91
CA GLY A 223 28.82 10.60 -7.70
C GLY A 223 29.39 9.44 -6.89
N ILE A 224 28.93 9.24 -5.66
CA ILE A 224 29.37 8.15 -4.76
C ILE A 224 28.67 6.85 -5.15
N LEU A 225 27.38 6.94 -5.51
CA LEU A 225 26.64 5.84 -6.11
C LEU A 225 26.32 6.14 -7.57
N LYS A 226 26.41 5.12 -8.40
CA LYS A 226 25.99 5.22 -9.80
C LYS A 226 24.48 5.03 -9.91
N LYS A 227 23.78 6.09 -10.31
CA LYS A 227 22.36 6.02 -10.57
C LYS A 227 22.08 5.06 -11.76
N PRO A 228 21.07 4.18 -11.67
CA PRO A 228 20.64 3.35 -12.79
C PRO A 228 20.28 4.19 -14.03
N THR A 229 20.77 3.78 -15.19
CA THR A 229 20.60 4.54 -16.45
C THR A 229 19.19 4.48 -17.02
N ASN A 230 18.43 3.45 -16.66
CA ASN A 230 17.05 3.21 -17.07
C ASN A 230 16.03 4.09 -16.33
N TYR A 231 16.47 4.88 -15.34
CA TYR A 231 15.62 5.78 -14.58
C TYR A 231 16.07 7.23 -14.76
N ALA A 232 15.21 8.05 -15.36
CA ALA A 232 15.52 9.41 -15.76
C ALA A 232 15.59 10.42 -14.60
N TYR A 233 14.92 10.12 -13.48
CA TYR A 233 14.79 11.04 -12.35
C TYR A 233 16.07 11.05 -11.48
N PRO A 234 16.39 12.18 -10.80
CA PRO A 234 17.55 12.29 -9.91
C PRO A 234 17.30 11.64 -8.52
N PHE A 235 16.32 10.80 -8.40
CA PHE A 235 15.91 10.10 -7.19
C PHE A 235 16.07 8.58 -7.33
N PRO A 236 16.19 7.81 -6.24
CA PRO A 236 16.09 6.36 -6.31
C PRO A 236 14.71 5.94 -6.84
N ASP A 237 14.68 4.94 -7.69
CA ASP A 237 13.45 4.40 -8.25
C ASP A 237 12.76 3.47 -7.24
N LEU A 238 11.69 3.93 -6.59
CA LEU A 238 10.94 3.13 -5.61
C LEU A 238 10.19 1.95 -6.23
N LEU A 239 10.08 1.88 -7.56
CA LEU A 239 9.43 0.77 -8.25
C LEU A 239 10.43 -0.27 -8.77
N THR A 240 11.71 -0.15 -8.44
CA THR A 240 12.75 -1.13 -8.74
C THR A 240 12.63 -2.31 -7.77
N PHE A 241 11.70 -3.22 -8.05
CA PHE A 241 11.51 -4.44 -7.28
C PHE A 241 12.68 -5.40 -7.54
N HIS A 242 13.40 -5.81 -6.52
CA HIS A 242 14.49 -6.80 -6.58
C HIS A 242 15.72 -6.44 -7.45
N ASP A 243 15.70 -5.33 -8.17
CA ASP A 243 16.79 -4.89 -9.03
C ASP A 243 17.65 -3.79 -8.40
N ALA A 244 17.54 -3.61 -7.07
CA ALA A 244 18.35 -2.65 -6.33
C ALA A 244 19.85 -3.02 -6.43
N PRO A 245 20.69 -2.17 -7.03
CA PRO A 245 22.06 -2.54 -7.37
C PRO A 245 23.01 -2.56 -6.16
N THR A 246 22.64 -1.91 -5.07
CA THR A 246 23.46 -1.81 -3.86
C THR A 246 22.66 -2.10 -2.59
N THR A 247 23.38 -2.40 -1.50
CA THR A 247 22.75 -2.72 -0.20
C THR A 247 21.91 -1.55 0.35
N ILE A 248 22.38 -0.30 0.18
CA ILE A 248 21.62 0.86 0.67
C ILE A 248 20.33 1.08 -0.13
N GLU A 249 20.34 0.85 -1.43
CA GLU A 249 19.15 0.93 -2.29
C GLU A 249 18.17 -0.21 -1.97
N LEU A 250 18.70 -1.42 -1.74
CA LEU A 250 17.87 -2.54 -1.27
C LEU A 250 17.23 -2.23 0.09
N ARG A 251 17.97 -1.62 1.02
CA ARG A 251 17.45 -1.22 2.32
C ARG A 251 16.33 -0.18 2.19
N LEU A 252 16.52 0.81 1.33
CA LEU A 252 15.48 1.80 1.01
C LEU A 252 14.23 1.14 0.41
N PHE A 253 14.42 0.16 -0.49
CA PHE A 253 13.31 -0.60 -1.06
C PHE A 253 12.53 -1.38 0.00
N LEU A 254 13.22 -2.07 0.94
CA LEU A 254 12.58 -2.78 2.05
C LEU A 254 11.80 -1.84 2.96
N MET A 255 12.39 -0.70 3.30
CA MET A 255 11.73 0.36 4.07
C MET A 255 10.46 0.84 3.38
N PHE A 256 10.50 1.11 2.08
CA PHE A 256 9.38 1.58 1.31
C PHE A 256 8.29 0.52 1.14
N LYS A 257 8.65 -0.63 0.56
CA LYS A 257 7.68 -1.62 0.09
C LYS A 257 7.16 -2.53 1.20
N GLY A 258 8.00 -2.82 2.19
CA GLY A 258 7.64 -3.66 3.33
C GLY A 258 7.15 -2.83 4.52
N HIS A 259 8.05 -2.10 5.14
CA HIS A 259 7.82 -1.55 6.48
C HIS A 259 6.90 -0.33 6.48
N ARG A 260 7.00 0.55 5.48
CA ARG A 260 6.05 1.66 5.33
C ARG A 260 4.61 1.16 5.12
N MET A 261 4.41 0.13 4.28
CA MET A 261 3.09 -0.43 4.07
C MET A 261 2.50 -0.97 5.37
N ARG A 262 3.29 -1.71 6.15
CA ARG A 262 2.88 -2.26 7.44
C ARG A 262 2.54 -1.20 8.46
N THR A 263 3.23 -0.05 8.43
CA THR A 263 3.03 1.04 9.38
C THR A 263 1.61 1.60 9.29
N PHE A 264 1.18 2.08 8.13
CA PHE A 264 -0.13 2.72 8.03
C PHE A 264 -1.27 1.72 7.78
N GLN A 265 -1.04 0.68 6.99
CA GLN A 265 -2.08 -0.32 6.73
C GLN A 265 -2.42 -1.11 8.00
N GLY A 266 -1.43 -1.44 8.85
CA GLY A 266 -1.67 -2.06 10.15
C GLY A 266 -2.59 -1.21 11.03
N THR A 267 -2.40 0.11 11.03
CA THR A 267 -3.26 1.04 11.77
C THR A 267 -4.69 1.04 11.22
N PHE A 268 -4.87 1.08 9.90
CA PHE A 268 -6.21 1.02 9.28
C PHE A 268 -6.91 -0.33 9.46
N HIS A 269 -6.14 -1.41 9.67
CA HIS A 269 -6.70 -2.72 10.05
C HIS A 269 -6.91 -2.89 11.57
N ALA A 270 -6.89 -1.79 12.33
CA ALA A 270 -7.09 -1.77 13.77
C ALA A 270 -6.11 -2.67 14.54
N ASN A 271 -4.86 -2.72 14.06
CA ASN A 271 -3.78 -3.50 14.65
C ASN A 271 -2.56 -2.61 14.98
N PRO A 272 -2.63 -1.82 16.06
CA PRO A 272 -1.57 -0.88 16.42
C PRO A 272 -0.24 -1.57 16.74
N ASP A 273 -0.25 -2.76 17.35
CA ASP A 273 0.96 -3.51 17.66
C ASP A 273 1.66 -3.98 16.39
N TYR A 274 0.91 -4.47 15.42
CA TYR A 274 1.46 -4.83 14.11
C TYR A 274 2.07 -3.62 13.41
N ALA A 275 1.35 -2.50 13.38
CA ALA A 275 1.82 -1.25 12.79
C ALA A 275 3.10 -0.74 13.46
N PHE A 276 3.20 -0.85 14.78
CA PHE A 276 4.35 -0.41 15.54
C PHE A 276 5.57 -1.32 15.35
N TRP A 277 5.42 -2.64 15.62
CA TRP A 277 6.57 -3.56 15.66
C TRP A 277 7.05 -3.98 14.27
N TYR A 278 6.14 -4.30 13.36
CA TYR A 278 6.49 -4.77 12.01
C TYR A 278 6.52 -3.65 10.96
N GLY A 279 6.11 -2.45 11.33
CA GLY A 279 6.08 -1.27 10.48
C GLY A 279 7.03 -0.18 10.96
N TRP A 280 6.56 0.67 11.85
CA TRP A 280 7.27 1.88 12.26
C TRP A 280 8.65 1.64 12.88
N SER A 281 8.78 0.68 13.80
CA SER A 281 10.08 0.34 14.41
C SER A 281 11.10 -0.15 13.38
N GLU A 282 10.63 -0.93 12.39
CA GLU A 282 11.47 -1.37 11.30
C GLU A 282 11.89 -0.23 10.38
N MET A 283 11.00 0.74 10.11
CA MET A 283 11.37 1.95 9.36
C MET A 283 12.45 2.77 10.07
N GLN A 284 12.37 2.90 11.39
CA GLN A 284 13.40 3.58 12.19
C GLN A 284 14.74 2.84 12.09
N ARG A 285 14.72 1.52 12.17
CA ARG A 285 15.91 0.67 12.02
C ARG A 285 16.50 0.80 10.62
N ASP A 286 15.66 0.79 9.57
CA ASP A 286 16.14 0.96 8.21
C ASP A 286 16.80 2.32 8.01
N LEU A 287 16.18 3.39 8.50
CA LEU A 287 16.74 4.73 8.41
C LEU A 287 18.09 4.84 9.13
N SER A 288 18.23 4.21 10.30
CA SER A 288 19.52 4.14 11.01
C SER A 288 20.58 3.45 10.16
N HIS A 289 20.27 2.28 9.61
CA HIS A 289 21.20 1.54 8.74
C HIS A 289 21.54 2.33 7.47
N ILE A 290 20.57 3.03 6.87
CA ILE A 290 20.82 3.88 5.69
C ILE A 290 21.80 5.02 6.03
N LYS A 291 21.65 5.65 7.21
CA LYS A 291 22.58 6.68 7.69
C LYS A 291 23.99 6.14 7.92
N ASP A 292 24.12 4.97 8.52
CA ASP A 292 25.42 4.33 8.74
C ASP A 292 26.11 3.98 7.41
N MET A 293 25.32 3.42 6.45
CA MET A 293 25.83 3.11 5.11
C MET A 293 26.24 4.37 4.33
N ASP A 294 25.49 5.47 4.43
CA ASP A 294 25.85 6.75 3.81
C ASP A 294 27.21 7.25 4.33
N GLN A 295 27.41 7.24 5.64
CA GLN A 295 28.66 7.66 6.25
C GLN A 295 29.86 6.79 5.78
N GLU A 296 29.67 5.47 5.74
CA GLU A 296 30.71 4.55 5.30
C GLU A 296 31.03 4.71 3.81
N LEU A 297 30.02 4.86 2.95
CA LEU A 297 30.24 5.10 1.52
C LEU A 297 31.00 6.41 1.27
N ARG A 298 30.64 7.49 1.99
CA ARG A 298 31.35 8.77 1.90
C ARG A 298 32.78 8.66 2.37
N ARG A 299 33.02 7.94 3.46
CA ARG A 299 34.38 7.70 3.99
C ARG A 299 35.26 6.96 2.96
N ARG A 300 34.73 5.90 2.34
CA ARG A 300 35.46 5.14 1.29
C ARG A 300 35.78 6.01 0.08
N ALA A 301 34.83 6.77 -0.41
CA ALA A 301 35.02 7.68 -1.54
C ALA A 301 36.07 8.77 -1.24
N GLN A 302 36.21 9.23 0.00
CA GLN A 302 37.25 10.17 0.40
C GLN A 302 38.66 9.53 0.36
N VAL A 303 38.79 8.29 0.84
CA VAL A 303 40.07 7.56 0.81
C VAL A 303 40.52 7.29 -0.63
N GLU A 304 39.61 6.86 -1.51
CA GLU A 304 39.90 6.60 -2.92
C GLU A 304 40.33 7.86 -3.69
N ARG A 305 39.82 9.02 -3.34
CA ARG A 305 40.22 10.32 -3.95
C ARG A 305 41.60 10.80 -3.49
N GLN A 306 42.15 10.26 -2.38
CA GLN A 306 43.46 10.62 -1.83
C GLN A 306 44.56 9.70 -2.32
N GLN A 307 44.25 8.61 -2.96
CA GLN A 307 45.16 7.68 -3.63
C GLN A 307 45.33 8.05 -5.10
#